data_26a144d5fdb211dd99c30676c61504e4
#
_entry.id   26a144d5fdb211dd99c30676c61504e4
#
_cell.length_a   1.000
_cell.length_b   1.000
_cell.length_c   1.000
_cell.angle_alpha   90.00
_cell.angle_beta   90.00
_cell.angle_gamma   90.00
#
_symmetry.space_group_name_H-M   'P 1'
#
loop_
_entity.id
_entity.type
_entity.pdbx_description
1 polymer ?
#
loop_
_entity_poly.entity_id
_entity_poly.type
_entity_poly.pdbx_seq_one_letter_code
_entity_poly.pdbx_strand_id
1 'polypeptide(L)'
;MIDNVRSTVLSVLNKENRGTLTVSQFNAYAKYAQQSLFDQYFSEYSRLSTLKNARRLSRDQGDKLTILRSNIDKFMKSATVSKTSTYYIKPSDLYAPISLVYGGKMVEYIPKHKQTFLESSNISGPSTLYPGYCDENDYWYLKPASLADDLSLSYIRTLADPKWTYTVVAENPIFNPSAGDYQDFELGPDDETGLIIEILKLSGVTIREAEVTQAAAQIDAIDAQKENV
;
A
#
# COMPACT_ATOMS: atom_id res chain seq x y z
N MET A 1 -12.01 -4.21 -14.51
CA MET A 1 -10.92 -3.24 -14.66
C MET A 1 -9.70 -3.83 -15.38
N ILE A 2 -9.13 -4.93 -14.94
CA ILE A 2 -7.86 -5.48 -15.47
C ILE A 2 -7.88 -5.77 -16.99
N ASP A 3 -9.00 -6.20 -17.55
CA ASP A 3 -9.12 -6.46 -18.99
C ASP A 3 -9.09 -5.16 -19.81
N ASN A 4 -9.74 -4.10 -19.34
CA ASN A 4 -9.71 -2.78 -19.97
C ASN A 4 -8.30 -2.19 -19.95
N VAL A 5 -7.63 -2.26 -18.79
CA VAL A 5 -6.23 -1.81 -18.65
C VAL A 5 -5.34 -2.56 -19.63
N ARG A 6 -5.44 -3.89 -19.69
CA ARG A 6 -4.66 -4.70 -20.62
C ARG A 6 -4.92 -4.35 -22.07
N SER A 7 -6.18 -4.23 -22.45
CA SER A 7 -6.58 -3.91 -23.84
C SER A 7 -6.04 -2.54 -24.26
N THR A 8 -6.10 -1.55 -23.36
CA THR A 8 -5.57 -0.21 -23.60
C THR A 8 -4.04 -0.23 -23.73
N VAL A 9 -3.35 -0.91 -22.82
CA VAL A 9 -1.89 -1.05 -22.87
C VAL A 9 -1.45 -1.73 -24.17
N LEU A 10 -2.09 -2.83 -24.57
CA LEU A 10 -1.79 -3.51 -25.84
C LEU A 10 -2.08 -2.63 -27.05
N SER A 11 -3.13 -1.85 -27.04
CA SER A 11 -3.48 -0.91 -28.12
C SER A 11 -2.40 0.15 -28.29
N VAL A 12 -1.87 0.70 -27.20
CA VAL A 12 -0.77 1.67 -27.23
C VAL A 12 0.52 1.02 -27.74
N LEU A 13 0.89 -0.16 -27.21
CA LEU A 13 2.09 -0.88 -27.63
C LEU A 13 2.08 -1.25 -29.13
N ASN A 14 0.95 -1.72 -29.61
CA ASN A 14 0.79 -2.06 -31.04
C ASN A 14 0.91 -0.84 -31.94
N LYS A 15 0.36 0.31 -31.53
CA LYS A 15 0.45 1.58 -32.27
C LYS A 15 1.88 2.07 -32.38
N GLU A 16 2.71 1.83 -31.36
CA GLU A 16 4.12 2.23 -31.31
C GLU A 16 5.07 1.22 -31.98
N ASN A 17 4.56 0.13 -32.58
CA ASN A 17 5.36 -0.97 -33.17
C ASN A 17 6.42 -1.57 -32.21
N ARG A 18 6.13 -1.60 -30.91
CA ARG A 18 7.08 -2.02 -29.87
C ARG A 18 6.92 -3.47 -29.42
N GLY A 19 6.20 -4.28 -30.19
CA GLY A 19 6.00 -5.68 -29.90
C GLY A 19 4.77 -5.96 -29.02
N THR A 20 4.55 -7.23 -28.75
CA THR A 20 3.41 -7.71 -27.95
C THR A 20 3.87 -8.00 -26.53
N LEU A 21 3.07 -7.59 -25.56
CA LEU A 21 3.27 -7.94 -24.17
C LEU A 21 2.65 -9.32 -23.89
N THR A 22 3.44 -10.26 -23.40
CA THR A 22 2.91 -11.58 -22.99
C THR A 22 2.03 -11.44 -21.75
N VAL A 23 1.11 -12.41 -21.54
CA VAL A 23 0.24 -12.41 -20.36
C VAL A 23 1.05 -12.44 -19.06
N SER A 24 2.11 -13.23 -19.02
CA SER A 24 2.99 -13.30 -17.85
C SER A 24 3.68 -11.96 -17.53
N GLN A 25 4.19 -11.29 -18.57
CA GLN A 25 4.78 -9.95 -18.40
C GLN A 25 3.74 -8.93 -17.96
N PHE A 26 2.54 -8.95 -18.55
CA PHE A 26 1.46 -8.07 -18.14
C PHE A 26 1.10 -8.26 -16.67
N ASN A 27 0.92 -9.49 -16.21
CA ASN A 27 0.59 -9.77 -14.81
C ASN A 27 1.70 -9.31 -13.85
N ALA A 28 2.97 -9.49 -14.24
CA ALA A 28 4.11 -8.97 -13.46
C ALA A 28 4.09 -7.44 -13.39
N TYR A 29 3.91 -6.74 -14.50
CA TYR A 29 3.85 -5.28 -14.52
C TYR A 29 2.62 -4.74 -13.80
N ALA A 30 1.46 -5.41 -13.93
CA ALA A 30 0.23 -5.07 -13.22
C ALA A 30 0.42 -5.10 -11.69
N LYS A 31 1.11 -6.14 -11.18
CA LYS A 31 1.47 -6.23 -9.76
C LYS A 31 2.32 -5.04 -9.31
N TYR A 32 3.40 -4.74 -10.02
CA TYR A 32 4.29 -3.63 -9.67
C TYR A 32 3.61 -2.26 -9.80
N ALA A 33 2.79 -2.07 -10.84
CA ALA A 33 2.04 -0.84 -11.03
C ALA A 33 1.04 -0.60 -9.89
N GLN A 34 0.28 -1.64 -9.51
CA GLN A 34 -0.65 -1.55 -8.39
C GLN A 34 0.07 -1.22 -7.08
N GLN A 35 1.20 -1.88 -6.80
CA GLN A 35 1.98 -1.61 -5.61
C GLN A 35 2.55 -0.18 -5.61
N SER A 36 3.06 0.29 -6.75
CA SER A 36 3.60 1.65 -6.90
C SER A 36 2.55 2.71 -6.58
N LEU A 37 1.34 2.59 -7.13
CA LEU A 37 0.25 3.53 -6.86
C LEU A 37 -0.23 3.46 -5.41
N PHE A 38 -0.26 2.27 -4.82
CA PHE A 38 -0.61 2.09 -3.42
C PHE A 38 0.41 2.78 -2.50
N ASP A 39 1.69 2.64 -2.77
CA ASP A 39 2.75 3.33 -2.01
C ASP A 39 2.67 4.86 -2.16
N GLN A 40 2.23 5.35 -3.34
CA GLN A 40 1.98 6.77 -3.56
C GLN A 40 0.87 7.32 -2.65
N TYR A 41 -0.18 6.56 -2.35
CA TYR A 41 -1.21 7.00 -1.39
C TYR A 41 -0.64 7.30 -0.01
N PHE A 42 0.28 6.48 0.48
CA PHE A 42 0.90 6.70 1.80
C PHE A 42 1.85 7.89 1.79
N SER A 43 2.64 8.05 0.75
CA SER A 43 3.56 9.18 0.63
C SER A 43 2.80 10.50 0.57
N GLU A 44 1.73 10.56 -0.23
CA GLU A 44 0.88 11.74 -0.37
C GLU A 44 0.11 12.02 0.93
N TYR A 45 -0.45 10.98 1.56
CA TYR A 45 -1.11 11.11 2.86
C TYR A 45 -0.16 11.65 3.93
N SER A 46 1.07 11.13 3.97
CA SER A 46 2.10 11.59 4.92
C SER A 46 2.46 13.06 4.67
N ARG A 47 2.64 13.45 3.41
CA ARG A 47 2.92 14.84 3.00
C ARG A 47 1.80 15.79 3.44
N LEU A 48 0.56 15.48 3.08
CA LEU A 48 -0.60 16.33 3.42
C LEU A 48 -0.87 16.36 4.94
N SER A 49 -0.66 15.24 5.64
CA SER A 49 -0.78 15.18 7.10
C SER A 49 0.25 16.08 7.77
N THR A 50 1.47 16.14 7.26
CA THR A 50 2.53 17.03 7.75
C THR A 50 2.15 18.50 7.54
N LEU A 51 1.62 18.87 6.36
CA LEU A 51 1.13 20.22 6.07
C LEU A 51 -0.04 20.60 6.98
N LYS A 52 -0.97 19.67 7.25
CA LYS A 52 -2.05 19.87 8.21
C LYS A 52 -1.53 20.18 9.61
N ASN A 53 -0.57 19.41 10.09
CA ASN A 53 0.02 19.59 11.40
C ASN A 53 0.78 20.93 11.50
N ALA A 54 1.40 21.36 10.42
CA ALA A 54 2.04 22.67 10.31
C ALA A 54 1.06 23.84 10.10
N ARG A 55 -0.26 23.58 10.06
CA ARG A 55 -1.33 24.56 9.75
C ARG A 55 -1.15 25.28 8.40
N ARG A 56 -0.55 24.60 7.44
CA ARG A 56 -0.30 25.11 6.07
C ARG A 56 -1.19 24.43 5.00
N LEU A 57 -2.21 23.72 5.41
CA LEU A 57 -3.11 23.01 4.51
C LEU A 57 -4.14 23.98 3.93
N SER A 58 -4.27 24.04 2.61
CA SER A 58 -5.37 24.72 1.94
C SER A 58 -6.67 23.90 2.08
N ARG A 59 -7.82 24.53 1.78
CA ARG A 59 -9.13 23.85 1.84
C ARG A 59 -9.18 22.63 0.90
N ASP A 60 -8.75 22.80 -0.34
CA ASP A 60 -8.77 21.76 -1.36
C ASP A 60 -7.84 20.58 -0.99
N GLN A 61 -6.70 20.88 -0.37
CA GLN A 61 -5.79 19.85 0.18
C GLN A 61 -6.42 19.10 1.36
N GLY A 62 -7.26 19.76 2.16
CA GLY A 62 -8.02 19.12 3.24
C GLY A 62 -9.02 18.08 2.73
N ASP A 63 -9.72 18.39 1.63
CA ASP A 63 -10.64 17.46 0.98
C ASP A 63 -9.88 16.29 0.36
N LYS A 64 -8.75 16.54 -0.29
CA LYS A 64 -7.87 15.52 -0.86
C LYS A 64 -7.32 14.56 0.23
N LEU A 65 -6.92 15.11 1.39
CA LEU A 65 -6.48 14.30 2.53
C LEU A 65 -7.60 13.35 3.02
N THR A 66 -8.84 13.81 3.05
CA THR A 66 -10.00 13.00 3.45
C THR A 66 -10.26 11.87 2.46
N ILE A 67 -10.18 12.15 1.16
CA ILE A 67 -10.33 11.15 0.09
C ILE A 67 -9.22 10.09 0.17
N LEU A 68 -7.97 10.52 0.31
CA LEU A 68 -6.83 9.60 0.45
C LEU A 68 -6.98 8.69 1.67
N ARG A 69 -7.41 9.26 2.81
CA ARG A 69 -7.67 8.46 4.01
C ARG A 69 -8.77 7.42 3.75
N SER A 70 -9.88 7.82 3.13
CA SER A 70 -10.96 6.89 2.77
C SER A 70 -10.49 5.78 1.83
N ASN A 71 -9.56 6.06 0.91
CA ASN A 71 -8.99 5.04 0.04
C ASN A 71 -8.08 4.08 0.80
N ILE A 72 -7.27 4.58 1.73
CA ILE A 72 -6.41 3.74 2.60
C ILE A 72 -7.28 2.89 3.54
N ASP A 73 -8.36 3.46 4.09
CA ASP A 73 -9.25 2.76 5.03
C ASP A 73 -9.93 1.52 4.40
N LYS A 74 -10.06 1.45 3.07
CA LYS A 74 -10.56 0.26 2.35
C LYS A 74 -9.67 -0.97 2.53
N PHE A 75 -8.39 -0.77 2.82
CA PHE A 75 -7.40 -1.82 3.02
C PHE A 75 -7.14 -2.13 4.51
N MET A 76 -7.88 -1.46 5.40
CA MET A 76 -7.81 -1.75 6.82
C MET A 76 -8.46 -3.10 7.13
N LYS A 77 -7.78 -3.87 7.98
CA LYS A 77 -8.25 -5.15 8.47
C LYS A 77 -8.02 -5.24 9.98
N SER A 78 -8.90 -5.93 10.65
CA SER A 78 -8.74 -6.26 12.07
C SER A 78 -8.56 -7.77 12.23
N ALA A 79 -7.63 -8.16 13.08
CA ALA A 79 -7.36 -9.56 13.39
C ALA A 79 -7.05 -9.71 14.88
N THR A 80 -7.36 -10.89 15.39
CA THR A 80 -6.90 -11.31 16.70
C THR A 80 -5.67 -12.19 16.53
N VAL A 81 -4.59 -11.84 17.21
CA VAL A 81 -3.32 -12.57 17.15
C VAL A 81 -3.11 -13.26 18.51
N SER A 82 -3.09 -14.58 18.48
CA SER A 82 -2.89 -15.37 19.69
C SER A 82 -1.41 -15.52 20.04
N LYS A 83 -1.12 -15.56 21.33
CA LYS A 83 0.23 -15.74 21.83
C LYS A 83 0.74 -17.16 21.53
N THR A 84 1.93 -17.25 20.96
CA THR A 84 2.63 -18.52 20.74
C THR A 84 3.86 -18.54 21.64
N SER A 85 3.78 -19.24 22.76
CA SER A 85 4.87 -19.29 23.77
C SER A 85 5.23 -17.90 24.29
N THR A 86 6.21 -17.22 23.72
CA THR A 86 6.73 -15.91 24.19
C THR A 86 6.49 -14.77 23.21
N TYR A 87 5.96 -15.04 22.04
CA TYR A 87 5.78 -14.07 20.95
C TYR A 87 4.41 -14.18 20.30
N TYR A 88 4.10 -13.19 19.47
CA TYR A 88 2.91 -13.12 18.63
C TYR A 88 3.35 -13.12 17.17
N ILE A 89 2.73 -13.98 16.36
CA ILE A 89 3.08 -14.11 14.93
C ILE A 89 2.35 -13.02 14.16
N LYS A 90 3.08 -12.26 13.36
CA LYS A 90 2.47 -11.26 12.47
C LYS A 90 1.61 -11.93 11.39
N PRO A 91 0.45 -11.35 11.03
CA PRO A 91 -0.29 -11.81 9.85
C PRO A 91 0.58 -11.75 8.59
N SER A 92 0.47 -12.75 7.73
CA SER A 92 1.24 -12.81 6.48
C SER A 92 0.87 -11.70 5.48
N ASP A 93 -0.32 -11.17 5.62
CA ASP A 93 -0.84 -10.07 4.79
C ASP A 93 -0.62 -8.68 5.43
N LEU A 94 0.20 -8.58 6.47
CA LEU A 94 0.50 -7.31 7.14
C LEU A 94 1.37 -6.42 6.24
N TYR A 95 0.84 -5.24 5.89
CA TYR A 95 1.62 -4.16 5.29
C TYR A 95 2.12 -3.17 6.35
N ALA A 96 1.21 -2.60 7.14
CA ALA A 96 1.54 -1.67 8.21
C ALA A 96 0.61 -1.81 9.41
N PRO A 97 1.14 -1.95 10.64
CA PRO A 97 0.32 -1.95 11.84
C PRO A 97 -0.19 -0.54 12.14
N ILE A 98 -1.48 -0.41 12.48
CA ILE A 98 -2.08 0.85 12.89
C ILE A 98 -2.17 0.92 14.40
N SER A 99 -2.74 -0.12 15.02
CA SER A 99 -2.87 -0.20 16.46
C SER A 99 -2.84 -1.65 16.94
N LEU A 100 -2.13 -1.85 18.04
CA LEU A 100 -2.17 -3.08 18.82
C LEU A 100 -2.86 -2.79 20.13
N VAL A 101 -3.82 -3.63 20.50
CA VAL A 101 -4.61 -3.48 21.72
C VAL A 101 -4.54 -4.79 22.52
N TYR A 102 -4.17 -4.70 23.77
CA TYR A 102 -4.12 -5.81 24.72
C TYR A 102 -5.06 -5.53 25.90
N GLY A 103 -6.02 -6.38 26.12
CA GLY A 103 -6.98 -6.21 27.24
C GLY A 103 -7.67 -4.83 27.24
N GLY A 104 -8.01 -4.28 26.07
CA GLY A 104 -8.62 -2.95 25.93
C GLY A 104 -7.65 -1.78 26.07
N LYS A 105 -6.34 -2.03 26.20
CA LYS A 105 -5.28 -1.01 26.33
C LYS A 105 -4.41 -0.97 25.08
N MET A 106 -4.08 0.22 24.63
CA MET A 106 -3.16 0.40 23.52
C MET A 106 -1.75 -0.04 23.91
N VAL A 107 -1.09 -0.81 23.05
CA VAL A 107 0.27 -1.29 23.27
C VAL A 107 1.24 -0.36 22.54
N GLU A 108 2.20 0.19 23.28
CA GLU A 108 3.16 1.16 22.73
C GLU A 108 4.34 0.45 22.05
N TYR A 109 4.77 0.99 20.92
CA TYR A 109 5.95 0.50 20.23
C TYR A 109 7.23 0.88 20.96
N ILE A 110 8.07 -0.11 21.28
CA ILE A 110 9.37 0.06 21.91
C ILE A 110 10.46 -0.22 20.88
N PRO A 111 11.21 0.79 20.43
CA PRO A 111 12.35 0.56 19.55
C PRO A 111 13.40 -0.33 20.20
N LYS A 112 13.95 -1.29 19.44
CA LYS A 112 14.91 -2.28 19.94
C LYS A 112 16.10 -1.64 20.68
N HIS A 113 16.63 -0.55 20.17
CA HIS A 113 17.77 0.15 20.80
C HIS A 113 17.42 0.80 22.15
N LYS A 114 16.15 1.04 22.46
CA LYS A 114 15.69 1.59 23.75
C LYS A 114 15.15 0.53 24.69
N GLN A 115 14.99 -0.70 24.24
CA GLN A 115 14.34 -1.77 24.98
C GLN A 115 14.95 -1.97 26.36
N THR A 116 16.26 -2.22 26.41
CA THR A 116 16.98 -2.49 27.68
C THR A 116 16.89 -1.32 28.65
N PHE A 117 16.96 -0.08 28.13
CA PHE A 117 16.87 1.12 28.95
C PHE A 117 15.47 1.26 29.57
N LEU A 118 14.41 1.06 28.76
CA LEU A 118 13.03 1.16 29.23
C LEU A 118 12.67 0.02 30.20
N GLU A 119 13.10 -1.21 29.93
CA GLU A 119 12.87 -2.36 30.81
C GLU A 119 13.55 -2.24 32.18
N SER A 120 14.66 -1.52 32.25
CA SER A 120 15.37 -1.26 33.53
C SER A 120 14.81 -0.08 34.31
N SER A 121 13.91 0.71 33.72
CA SER A 121 13.32 1.88 34.37
C SER A 121 12.09 1.52 35.18
N ASN A 122 12.09 1.83 36.47
CA ASN A 122 10.94 1.63 37.34
C ASN A 122 9.78 2.60 37.09
N ILE A 123 10.04 3.70 36.38
CA ILE A 123 9.04 4.77 36.12
C ILE A 123 8.50 4.69 34.70
N SER A 124 9.37 4.48 33.70
CA SER A 124 9.01 4.53 32.29
C SER A 124 8.97 3.12 31.66
N GLY A 125 9.18 2.08 32.45
CA GLY A 125 9.15 0.70 31.99
C GLY A 125 7.76 0.22 31.62
N PRO A 126 7.65 -0.69 30.64
CA PRO A 126 6.36 -1.27 30.29
C PRO A 126 5.78 -2.05 31.46
N SER A 127 4.48 -1.88 31.68
CA SER A 127 3.75 -2.50 32.79
C SER A 127 2.46 -3.16 32.27
N THR A 128 1.74 -3.87 33.12
CA THR A 128 0.43 -4.43 32.77
C THR A 128 -0.64 -3.36 32.48
N LEU A 129 -0.43 -2.14 33.01
CA LEU A 129 -1.29 -0.98 32.72
C LEU A 129 -0.90 -0.28 31.42
N TYR A 130 0.37 -0.25 31.11
CA TYR A 130 0.96 0.38 29.93
C TYR A 130 1.87 -0.62 29.21
N PRO A 131 1.25 -1.58 28.49
CA PRO A 131 2.01 -2.60 27.80
C PRO A 131 2.76 -2.01 26.61
N GLY A 132 3.94 -2.56 26.32
CA GLY A 132 4.72 -2.22 25.17
C GLY A 132 5.00 -3.44 24.30
N TYR A 133 5.42 -3.23 23.05
CA TYR A 133 5.88 -4.30 22.19
C TYR A 133 7.16 -3.94 21.47
N CYS A 134 8.01 -4.95 21.28
CA CYS A 134 9.17 -4.86 20.41
C CYS A 134 8.90 -5.63 19.13
N ASP A 135 9.36 -5.08 18.03
CA ASP A 135 9.21 -5.66 16.70
C ASP A 135 10.52 -6.38 16.33
N GLU A 136 10.44 -7.68 16.02
CA GLU A 136 11.58 -8.50 15.59
C GLU A 136 11.17 -9.42 14.43
N ASN A 137 11.62 -9.13 13.23
CA ASN A 137 11.29 -9.89 12.02
C ASN A 137 9.78 -10.14 11.87
N ASP A 138 9.35 -11.39 11.93
CA ASP A 138 7.96 -11.80 11.78
C ASP A 138 7.19 -11.88 13.09
N TYR A 139 7.79 -11.43 14.22
CA TYR A 139 7.26 -11.59 15.54
C TYR A 139 7.15 -10.27 16.30
N TRP A 140 6.16 -10.21 17.19
CA TRP A 140 6.04 -9.17 18.21
C TRP A 140 6.26 -9.78 19.59
N TYR A 141 7.08 -9.14 20.39
CA TYR A 141 7.32 -9.48 21.78
C TYR A 141 6.70 -8.45 22.69
N LEU A 142 5.66 -8.84 23.45
CA LEU A 142 5.03 -7.94 24.40
C LEU A 142 5.83 -7.86 25.69
N LYS A 143 5.76 -6.69 26.30
CA LYS A 143 6.36 -6.37 27.59
C LYS A 143 5.31 -5.77 28.54
N PRO A 144 5.27 -6.21 29.80
CA PRO A 144 6.07 -7.29 30.41
C PRO A 144 5.72 -8.69 29.85
N ALA A 145 6.65 -9.63 29.94
CA ALA A 145 6.48 -10.98 29.38
C ALA A 145 5.35 -11.80 30.03
N SER A 146 4.83 -11.35 31.19
CA SER A 146 3.71 -11.96 31.90
C SER A 146 2.36 -11.80 31.20
N LEU A 147 2.26 -10.95 30.17
CA LEU A 147 1.07 -10.77 29.36
C LEU A 147 0.79 -12.04 28.55
N ALA A 148 -0.40 -12.62 28.67
CA ALA A 148 -0.73 -13.93 28.12
C ALA A 148 -1.93 -13.96 27.17
N ASP A 149 -2.76 -12.91 27.20
CA ASP A 149 -3.99 -12.86 26.40
C ASP A 149 -3.71 -12.53 24.91
N ASP A 150 -4.72 -12.70 24.10
CA ASP A 150 -4.67 -12.38 22.68
C ASP A 150 -4.56 -10.87 22.42
N LEU A 151 -3.90 -10.53 21.32
CA LEU A 151 -3.80 -9.18 20.81
C LEU A 151 -4.89 -8.88 19.79
N SER A 152 -5.58 -7.76 19.95
CA SER A 152 -6.41 -7.19 18.89
C SER A 152 -5.54 -6.26 18.05
N LEU A 153 -5.42 -6.58 16.77
CA LEU A 153 -4.62 -5.85 15.79
C LEU A 153 -5.53 -5.16 14.79
N SER A 154 -5.32 -3.86 14.56
CA SER A 154 -5.82 -3.16 13.37
C SER A 154 -4.64 -2.79 12.50
N TYR A 155 -4.70 -3.13 11.23
CA TYR A 155 -3.58 -2.98 10.31
C TYR A 155 -4.05 -2.76 8.88
N ILE A 156 -3.15 -2.25 8.06
CA ILE A 156 -3.31 -2.18 6.62
C ILE A 156 -2.74 -3.47 6.04
N ARG A 157 -3.55 -4.16 5.24
CA ARG A 157 -3.12 -5.38 4.57
C ARG A 157 -2.39 -5.09 3.26
N THR A 158 -1.55 -6.00 2.84
CA THR A 158 -1.00 -6.01 1.49
C THR A 158 -2.11 -6.23 0.46
N LEU A 159 -1.92 -5.68 -0.73
CA LEU A 159 -2.81 -5.90 -1.86
C LEU A 159 -2.68 -7.33 -2.39
N ALA A 160 -3.79 -7.89 -2.88
CA ALA A 160 -3.74 -9.11 -3.65
C ALA A 160 -3.08 -8.85 -5.01
N ASP A 161 -2.26 -9.79 -5.47
CA ASP A 161 -1.58 -9.68 -6.75
C ASP A 161 -2.60 -9.77 -7.90
N PRO A 162 -2.75 -8.74 -8.74
CA PRO A 162 -3.68 -8.78 -9.86
C PRO A 162 -3.26 -9.83 -10.87
N LYS A 163 -4.23 -10.60 -11.37
CA LYS A 163 -3.98 -11.68 -12.31
C LYS A 163 -5.04 -11.69 -13.39
N TRP A 164 -4.65 -11.32 -14.60
CA TRP A 164 -5.45 -11.50 -15.80
C TRP A 164 -5.35 -12.96 -16.25
N THR A 165 -6.46 -13.65 -16.31
CA THR A 165 -6.58 -15.05 -16.66
C THR A 165 -7.23 -15.22 -18.03
N TYR A 166 -6.92 -16.31 -18.72
CA TYR A 166 -7.37 -16.52 -20.09
C TYR A 166 -7.63 -17.98 -20.41
N THR A 167 -8.43 -18.19 -21.43
CA THR A 167 -8.60 -19.47 -22.10
C THR A 167 -8.10 -19.33 -23.54
N VAL A 168 -7.39 -20.34 -24.06
CA VAL A 168 -6.88 -20.29 -25.42
C VAL A 168 -7.98 -20.81 -26.36
N VAL A 169 -8.41 -19.96 -27.29
CA VAL A 169 -9.36 -20.31 -28.36
C VAL A 169 -8.74 -19.93 -29.70
N ALA A 170 -8.59 -20.89 -30.61
CA ALA A 170 -7.95 -20.67 -31.91
C ALA A 170 -6.59 -19.94 -31.79
N GLU A 171 -5.74 -20.42 -30.89
CA GLU A 171 -4.40 -19.90 -30.60
C GLU A 171 -4.37 -18.49 -29.99
N ASN A 172 -5.52 -17.87 -29.73
CA ASN A 172 -5.61 -16.55 -29.12
C ASN A 172 -6.03 -16.65 -27.64
N PRO A 173 -5.37 -15.91 -26.73
CA PRO A 173 -5.76 -15.81 -25.33
C PRO A 173 -7.00 -14.92 -25.19
N ILE A 174 -8.13 -15.51 -24.79
CA ILE A 174 -9.37 -14.80 -24.52
C ILE A 174 -9.55 -14.68 -23.00
N PHE A 175 -9.90 -13.49 -22.53
CA PHE A 175 -10.13 -13.21 -21.12
C PHE A 175 -11.14 -14.17 -20.49
N ASN A 176 -10.77 -14.74 -19.33
CA ASN A 176 -11.62 -15.65 -18.57
C ASN A 176 -11.72 -15.19 -17.11
N PRO A 177 -12.74 -14.41 -16.73
CA PRO A 177 -12.93 -13.94 -15.36
C PRO A 177 -13.43 -15.04 -14.40
N SER A 178 -13.81 -16.21 -14.92
CA SER A 178 -14.32 -17.33 -14.12
C SER A 178 -13.22 -18.31 -13.69
N ALA A 179 -11.97 -18.05 -14.03
CA ALA A 179 -10.86 -18.88 -13.58
C ALA A 179 -10.66 -18.74 -12.06
N GLY A 180 -10.36 -19.83 -11.37
CA GLY A 180 -10.24 -19.85 -9.90
C GLY A 180 -9.08 -19.01 -9.34
N ASP A 181 -8.15 -18.60 -10.19
CA ASP A 181 -6.98 -17.77 -9.87
C ASP A 181 -7.08 -16.35 -10.45
N TYR A 182 -8.26 -15.96 -10.94
CA TYR A 182 -8.53 -14.60 -11.39
C TYR A 182 -8.51 -13.61 -10.21
N GLN A 183 -7.81 -12.50 -10.39
CA GLN A 183 -7.80 -11.39 -9.44
C GLN A 183 -7.79 -10.05 -10.19
N ASP A 184 -8.81 -9.24 -9.97
CA ASP A 184 -8.83 -7.88 -10.50
C ASP A 184 -7.97 -6.97 -9.64
N PHE A 185 -7.69 -5.76 -10.14
CA PHE A 185 -7.08 -4.72 -9.34
C PHE A 185 -7.95 -4.37 -8.12
N GLU A 186 -7.31 -4.14 -6.98
CA GLU A 186 -8.00 -3.71 -5.76
C GLU A 186 -8.10 -2.18 -5.62
N LEU A 187 -7.38 -1.44 -6.47
CA LEU A 187 -7.49 0.00 -6.56
C LEU A 187 -8.81 0.43 -7.22
N GLY A 188 -9.22 1.68 -6.98
CA GLY A 188 -10.47 2.20 -7.52
C GLY A 188 -10.44 2.44 -9.03
N PRO A 189 -11.61 2.62 -9.67
CA PRO A 189 -11.67 2.97 -11.10
C PRO A 189 -10.96 4.27 -11.44
N ASP A 190 -10.84 5.18 -10.49
CA ASP A 190 -10.14 6.47 -10.65
C ASP A 190 -8.64 6.30 -10.90
N ASP A 191 -8.09 5.15 -10.49
CA ASP A 191 -6.67 4.81 -10.66
C ASP A 191 -6.35 4.11 -11.98
N GLU A 192 -7.36 3.79 -12.80
CA GLU A 192 -7.18 3.04 -14.05
C GLU A 192 -6.17 3.72 -14.98
N THR A 193 -6.23 5.03 -15.11
CA THR A 193 -5.28 5.81 -15.92
C THR A 193 -3.85 5.71 -15.35
N GLY A 194 -3.71 5.81 -14.03
CA GLY A 194 -2.43 5.66 -13.36
C GLY A 194 -1.81 4.27 -13.57
N LEU A 195 -2.62 3.21 -13.47
CA LEU A 195 -2.20 1.83 -13.75
C LEU A 195 -1.69 1.66 -15.17
N ILE A 196 -2.42 2.20 -16.17
CA ILE A 196 -2.02 2.15 -17.58
C ILE A 196 -0.65 2.83 -17.76
N ILE A 197 -0.47 4.03 -17.21
CA ILE A 197 0.77 4.79 -17.32
C ILE A 197 1.93 4.02 -16.67
N GLU A 198 1.77 3.50 -15.48
CA GLU A 198 2.82 2.75 -14.80
C GLU A 198 3.19 1.45 -15.53
N ILE A 199 2.20 0.71 -16.06
CA ILE A 199 2.47 -0.49 -16.86
C ILE A 199 3.21 -0.14 -18.16
N LEU A 200 2.83 0.94 -18.83
CA LEU A 200 3.52 1.40 -20.04
C LEU A 200 4.97 1.82 -19.75
N LYS A 201 5.24 2.50 -18.65
CA LYS A 201 6.62 2.82 -18.21
C LYS A 201 7.44 1.56 -18.00
N LEU A 202 6.89 0.56 -17.30
CA LEU A 202 7.55 -0.73 -17.05
C LEU A 202 7.79 -1.52 -18.33
N SER A 203 6.91 -1.41 -19.33
CA SER A 203 7.06 -2.08 -20.63
C SER A 203 8.12 -1.43 -21.54
N GLY A 204 8.78 -0.37 -21.08
CA GLY A 204 9.83 0.32 -21.84
C GLY A 204 9.28 1.23 -22.93
N VAL A 205 8.01 1.57 -22.91
CA VAL A 205 7.47 2.68 -23.66
C VAL A 205 8.03 3.94 -23.04
N THR A 206 9.21 4.30 -23.45
CA THR A 206 9.67 5.68 -23.29
C THR A 206 8.70 6.51 -24.12
N ILE A 207 7.74 7.14 -23.45
CA ILE A 207 6.89 8.13 -24.10
C ILE A 207 7.88 9.14 -24.65
N ARG A 208 8.06 9.14 -25.96
CA ARG A 208 9.00 10.01 -26.67
C ARG A 208 8.49 11.45 -26.75
N GLU A 209 7.52 11.76 -25.94
CA GLU A 209 7.12 13.12 -25.68
C GLU A 209 7.81 13.59 -24.40
N ALA A 210 9.15 13.72 -24.50
CA ALA A 210 9.92 14.49 -23.51
C ALA A 210 9.27 15.87 -23.28
N GLU A 211 8.59 16.41 -24.29
CA GLU A 211 7.80 17.65 -24.20
C GLU A 211 6.54 17.49 -23.36
N VAL A 212 5.79 16.39 -23.48
CA VAL A 212 4.58 16.15 -22.65
C VAL A 212 4.94 15.78 -21.21
N THR A 213 6.02 15.01 -21.04
CA THR A 213 6.52 14.68 -19.69
C THR A 213 7.11 15.91 -19.01
N GLN A 214 7.80 16.78 -19.76
CA GLN A 214 8.28 18.07 -19.25
C GLN A 214 7.13 19.06 -19.00
N ALA A 215 6.12 19.10 -19.85
CA ALA A 215 4.94 19.92 -19.62
C ALA A 215 4.12 19.44 -18.42
N ALA A 216 3.95 18.12 -18.25
CA ALA A 216 3.31 17.55 -17.05
C ALA A 216 4.13 17.82 -15.78
N ALA A 217 5.44 17.62 -15.82
CA ALA A 217 6.33 17.94 -14.72
C ALA A 217 6.39 19.45 -14.40
N GLN A 218 6.26 20.31 -15.42
CA GLN A 218 6.16 21.75 -15.22
C GLN A 218 4.82 22.16 -14.62
N ILE A 219 3.72 21.53 -15.01
CA ILE A 219 2.40 21.75 -14.43
C ILE A 219 2.40 21.30 -12.96
N ASP A 220 2.93 20.12 -12.67
CA ASP A 220 3.08 19.62 -11.30
C ASP A 220 3.99 20.52 -10.45
N ALA A 221 5.06 21.05 -11.02
CA ALA A 221 5.95 22.00 -10.34
C ALA A 221 5.30 23.37 -10.12
N ILE A 222 4.49 23.85 -11.08
CA ILE A 222 3.74 25.10 -10.96
C ILE A 222 2.63 24.95 -9.92
N ASP A 223 1.92 23.82 -9.91
CA ASP A 223 0.89 23.55 -8.91
C ASP A 223 1.51 23.37 -7.51
N ALA A 224 2.64 22.70 -7.40
CA ALA A 224 3.39 22.62 -6.15
C ALA A 224 3.95 23.99 -5.68
N GLN A 225 4.29 24.90 -6.59
CA GLN A 225 4.68 26.28 -6.24
C GLN A 225 3.49 27.13 -5.81
N LYS A 226 2.32 26.98 -6.44
CA LYS A 226 1.08 27.64 -6.02
C LYS A 226 0.56 27.12 -4.67
N GLU A 227 0.84 25.87 -4.36
CA GLU A 227 0.49 25.25 -3.08
C GLU A 227 1.41 25.69 -1.92
N ASN A 228 2.57 26.30 -2.21
CA ASN A 228 3.55 26.75 -1.22
C ASN A 228 3.54 28.27 -0.98
N VAL A 229 2.61 29.01 -1.58
CA VAL A 229 2.32 30.42 -1.32
C VAL A 229 1.00 30.54 -0.56
#